data_ef20d22004265a5f32695eccc2f5d8cb
#
_entry.id   ef20d22004265a5f32695eccc2f5d8cb
#
_cell.length_a   1.000
_cell.length_b   1.000
_cell.length_c   1.000
_cell.angle_alpha   90.00
_cell.angle_beta   90.00
_cell.angle_gamma   90.00
#
_symmetry.space_group_name_H-M   'P 1'
#
loop_
_entity.id
_entity.type
_entity.pdbx_description
1 polymer ?
#
loop_
_entity_poly.entity_id
_entity_poly.type
_entity_poly.pdbx_seq_one_letter_code
_entity_poly.pdbx_strand_id
1 'polypeptide(L)'
;MFFVFERQPPNTADYKSSVLLIKDHWDDWFKYETQFFMSYVDMMGESHDIGAVKIGQENMEKGQRSPALPVQFNQLPADCFSLGQSDFYYENINHLGDGIREQILANMRDLAYDPDLYAVVRNQEVTRISLMRDVTHFMITHQYQRIAKGNARLTNYEIEYTYPVVEGLCETKLNFNVVPDSNPPTNIHVVIGRNNV
;
A
#
# COMPACT_ATOMS: atom_id res chain seq x y z
N MET A 1 -7.24 -18.69 -4.14
CA MET A 1 -7.03 -19.40 -2.88
C MET A 1 -5.91 -18.76 -2.12
N PHE A 2 -6.00 -18.63 -0.80
CA PHE A 2 -4.94 -18.13 0.08
C PHE A 2 -4.47 -19.23 1.01
N PHE A 3 -3.16 -19.35 1.20
CA PHE A 3 -2.55 -20.32 2.09
C PHE A 3 -1.68 -19.61 3.12
N VAL A 4 -1.79 -20.02 4.38
CA VAL A 4 -1.05 -19.42 5.51
C VAL A 4 0.02 -20.39 5.98
N PHE A 5 1.25 -19.91 6.12
CA PHE A 5 2.41 -20.69 6.51
C PHE A 5 3.16 -20.00 7.66
N GLU A 6 3.68 -20.80 8.59
CA GLU A 6 4.64 -20.34 9.60
C GLU A 6 6.06 -20.16 9.01
N ARG A 7 6.36 -20.83 7.89
CA ARG A 7 7.64 -20.74 7.17
C ARG A 7 7.44 -20.96 5.68
N GLN A 8 8.37 -20.46 4.87
CA GLN A 8 8.35 -20.65 3.42
C GLN A 8 8.15 -22.13 3.08
N PRO A 9 7.16 -22.49 2.25
CA PRO A 9 6.99 -23.84 1.78
C PRO A 9 8.17 -24.25 0.87
N PRO A 10 8.58 -25.54 0.87
CA PRO A 10 9.75 -26.00 0.15
C PRO A 10 9.62 -25.89 -1.37
N ASN A 11 8.40 -25.94 -1.89
CA ASN A 11 8.10 -25.77 -3.31
C ASN A 11 6.86 -24.89 -3.50
N THR A 12 7.07 -23.65 -3.88
CA THR A 12 5.96 -22.70 -4.12
C THR A 12 5.15 -23.03 -5.38
N ALA A 13 5.76 -23.69 -6.36
CA ALA A 13 5.12 -24.05 -7.62
C ALA A 13 3.93 -25.02 -7.47
N ASP A 14 3.80 -25.68 -6.31
CA ASP A 14 2.66 -26.56 -6.01
C ASP A 14 1.35 -25.76 -5.76
N TYR A 15 1.46 -24.43 -5.53
CA TYR A 15 0.36 -23.54 -5.18
C TYR A 15 -0.08 -22.61 -6.32
N LYS A 16 -0.18 -23.14 -7.53
CA LYS A 16 -0.54 -22.37 -8.73
C LYS A 16 -1.84 -21.57 -8.56
N SER A 17 -1.85 -20.37 -9.12
CA SER A 17 -2.97 -19.43 -9.05
C SER A 17 -3.42 -19.12 -7.62
N SER A 18 -2.47 -18.99 -6.70
CA SER A 18 -2.72 -18.82 -5.28
C SER A 18 -1.85 -17.76 -4.64
N VAL A 19 -2.30 -17.24 -3.54
CA VAL A 19 -1.57 -16.32 -2.68
C VAL A 19 -0.99 -17.09 -1.49
N LEU A 20 0.27 -16.87 -1.20
CA LEU A 20 0.97 -17.41 -0.04
C LEU A 20 1.17 -16.28 0.98
N LEU A 21 0.79 -16.53 2.21
CA LEU A 21 0.97 -15.65 3.37
C LEU A 21 1.93 -16.34 4.33
N ILE A 22 3.13 -15.83 4.42
CA ILE A 22 4.17 -16.38 5.30
C ILE A 22 4.26 -15.48 6.51
N LYS A 23 3.98 -16.05 7.69
CA LYS A 23 3.99 -15.31 8.94
C LYS A 23 5.38 -14.75 9.22
N ASP A 24 5.44 -13.46 9.50
CA ASP A 24 6.60 -12.82 10.10
C ASP A 24 6.37 -12.70 11.60
N HIS A 25 7.32 -13.19 12.39
CA HIS A 25 7.25 -13.10 13.85
C HIS A 25 7.66 -11.71 14.37
N TRP A 26 7.50 -10.67 13.53
CA TRP A 26 7.70 -9.30 13.95
C TRP A 26 6.66 -8.90 15.00
N ASP A 27 7.13 -8.40 16.11
CA ASP A 27 6.33 -8.06 17.28
C ASP A 27 6.15 -6.54 17.38
N ASP A 28 4.92 -6.09 17.18
CA ASP A 28 4.59 -4.68 17.38
C ASP A 28 4.37 -4.38 18.87
N TRP A 29 5.37 -3.74 19.47
CA TRP A 29 5.34 -3.28 20.85
C TRP A 29 5.08 -4.38 21.89
N PHE A 30 5.58 -5.59 21.66
CA PHE A 30 5.34 -6.77 22.50
C PHE A 30 3.85 -7.11 22.68
N LYS A 31 3.01 -6.63 21.75
CA LYS A 31 1.56 -6.75 21.86
C LYS A 31 0.94 -7.52 20.70
N TYR A 32 1.36 -7.24 19.45
CA TYR A 32 0.76 -7.82 18.25
C TYR A 32 1.80 -8.43 17.32
N GLU A 33 1.46 -9.57 16.73
CA GLU A 33 2.18 -10.27 15.68
C GLU A 33 1.22 -10.46 14.50
N THR A 34 1.07 -9.44 13.67
CA THR A 34 0.07 -9.39 12.60
C THR A 34 0.69 -9.41 11.22
N GLN A 35 2.03 -9.37 11.13
CA GLN A 35 2.73 -9.21 9.87
C GLN A 35 2.90 -10.54 9.13
N PHE A 36 2.70 -10.49 7.82
CA PHE A 36 2.93 -11.56 6.87
C PHE A 36 3.67 -11.03 5.66
N PHE A 37 4.49 -11.87 5.03
CA PHE A 37 4.99 -11.64 3.69
C PHE A 37 4.07 -12.34 2.69
N MET A 38 3.59 -11.56 1.71
CA MET A 38 2.70 -12.05 0.66
C MET A 38 3.47 -12.31 -0.61
N SER A 39 3.22 -13.44 -1.24
CA SER A 39 3.58 -13.71 -2.63
C SER A 39 2.40 -14.29 -3.41
N TYR A 40 2.38 -14.11 -4.72
CA TYR A 40 1.43 -14.70 -5.64
C TYR A 40 2.12 -15.71 -6.53
N VAL A 41 1.59 -16.91 -6.63
CA VAL A 41 2.08 -17.94 -7.56
C VAL A 41 1.13 -17.99 -8.76
N ASP A 42 1.65 -17.73 -9.94
CA ASP A 42 0.86 -17.69 -11.16
C ASP A 42 0.49 -19.09 -11.70
N MET A 43 -0.19 -19.12 -12.84
CA MET A 43 -0.63 -20.38 -13.49
C MET A 43 0.56 -21.22 -13.96
N MET A 44 1.71 -20.61 -14.24
CA MET A 44 2.93 -21.29 -14.65
C MET A 44 3.71 -21.86 -13.46
N GLY A 45 3.40 -21.43 -12.24
CA GLY A 45 4.10 -21.78 -11.00
C GLY A 45 5.23 -20.82 -10.66
N GLU A 46 5.30 -19.66 -11.33
CA GLU A 46 6.25 -18.61 -11.01
C GLU A 46 5.75 -17.80 -9.82
N SER A 47 6.64 -17.51 -8.86
CA SER A 47 6.33 -16.77 -7.65
C SER A 47 6.68 -15.30 -7.82
N HIS A 48 5.70 -14.42 -7.57
CA HIS A 48 5.82 -12.98 -7.60
C HIS A 48 5.76 -12.44 -6.18
N ASP A 49 6.83 -11.81 -5.72
CA ASP A 49 6.87 -11.18 -4.40
C ASP A 49 5.98 -9.93 -4.39
N ILE A 50 5.02 -9.90 -3.48
CA ILE A 50 4.10 -8.77 -3.31
C ILE A 50 4.61 -7.82 -2.23
N GLY A 51 5.01 -8.34 -1.09
CA GLY A 51 5.54 -7.56 0.02
C GLY A 51 4.84 -7.80 1.34
N ALA A 52 5.14 -6.93 2.31
CA ALA A 52 4.60 -7.04 3.65
C ALA A 52 3.14 -6.57 3.72
N VAL A 53 2.31 -7.36 4.41
CA VAL A 53 0.92 -7.05 4.75
C VAL A 53 0.69 -7.36 6.22
N LYS A 54 -0.08 -6.53 6.92
CA LYS A 54 -0.55 -6.83 8.27
C LYS A 54 -2.02 -7.19 8.25
N ILE A 55 -2.39 -8.22 9.04
CA ILE A 55 -3.76 -8.70 9.17
C ILE A 55 -4.20 -8.50 10.62
N GLY A 56 -5.23 -7.68 10.81
CA GLY A 56 -5.89 -7.46 12.09
C GLY A 56 -7.16 -8.30 12.22
N GLN A 57 -7.63 -8.44 13.45
CA GLN A 57 -8.91 -9.05 13.77
C GLN A 57 -9.67 -8.15 14.74
N GLU A 58 -10.97 -7.99 14.54
CA GLU A 58 -11.82 -7.23 15.45
C GLU A 58 -11.92 -7.92 16.81
N ASN A 59 -11.97 -7.10 17.85
CA ASN A 59 -12.20 -7.57 19.22
C ASN A 59 -11.24 -8.70 19.67
N MET A 60 -9.97 -8.62 19.29
CA MET A 60 -8.96 -9.56 19.75
C MET A 60 -8.98 -9.68 21.28
N GLU A 61 -8.98 -10.92 21.79
CA GLU A 61 -9.00 -11.20 23.22
C GLU A 61 -7.74 -10.64 23.92
N LYS A 62 -7.87 -10.36 25.23
CA LYS A 62 -6.73 -9.93 26.00
C LYS A 62 -5.63 -11.00 26.00
N GLY A 63 -4.46 -10.66 25.45
CA GLY A 63 -3.32 -11.57 25.29
C GLY A 63 -3.29 -12.32 23.96
N GLN A 64 -4.29 -12.19 23.12
CA GLN A 64 -4.23 -12.63 21.73
C GLN A 64 -3.30 -11.69 20.95
N ARG A 65 -2.23 -12.22 20.40
CA ARG A 65 -1.21 -11.43 19.67
C ARG A 65 -1.38 -11.49 18.16
N SER A 66 -1.89 -12.61 17.65
CA SER A 66 -2.05 -12.86 16.21
C SER A 66 -3.52 -13.07 15.87
N PRO A 67 -3.95 -12.72 14.63
CA PRO A 67 -5.29 -13.04 14.17
C PRO A 67 -5.47 -14.57 14.07
N ALA A 68 -6.67 -15.04 14.38
CA ALA A 68 -7.02 -16.46 14.24
C ALA A 68 -7.37 -16.77 12.77
N LEU A 69 -6.37 -17.14 11.99
CA LEU A 69 -6.54 -17.44 10.57
C LEU A 69 -6.60 -18.95 10.31
N PRO A 70 -7.48 -19.42 9.40
CA PRO A 70 -7.41 -20.79 8.91
C PRO A 70 -6.16 -20.98 8.06
N VAL A 71 -5.65 -22.21 7.97
CA VAL A 71 -4.46 -22.55 7.17
C VAL A 71 -4.66 -22.28 5.67
N GLN A 72 -5.92 -22.26 5.22
CA GLN A 72 -6.31 -21.85 3.86
C GLN A 72 -7.70 -21.23 3.86
N PHE A 73 -7.91 -20.28 2.94
CA PHE A 73 -9.19 -19.60 2.78
C PHE A 73 -9.36 -19.05 1.36
N ASN A 74 -10.59 -18.75 0.97
CA ASN A 74 -10.89 -18.00 -0.25
C ASN A 74 -10.98 -16.49 0.01
N GLN A 75 -11.49 -16.14 1.20
CA GLN A 75 -11.63 -14.78 1.70
C GLN A 75 -11.30 -14.77 3.19
N LEU A 76 -10.68 -13.69 3.67
CA LEU A 76 -10.44 -13.49 5.10
C LEU A 76 -11.76 -13.61 5.88
N PRO A 77 -11.73 -14.19 7.11
CA PRO A 77 -12.88 -14.18 8.01
C PRO A 77 -13.49 -12.77 8.14
N ALA A 78 -14.81 -12.72 8.37
CA ALA A 78 -15.56 -11.45 8.38
C ALA A 78 -15.10 -10.46 9.44
N ASP A 79 -14.48 -10.93 10.50
CA ASP A 79 -13.88 -10.16 11.58
C ASP A 79 -12.39 -9.83 11.36
N CYS A 80 -11.79 -10.31 10.25
CA CYS A 80 -10.42 -10.02 9.88
C CYS A 80 -10.36 -9.00 8.74
N PHE A 81 -9.28 -8.22 8.69
CA PHE A 81 -9.02 -7.21 7.69
C PHE A 81 -7.51 -7.03 7.51
N SER A 82 -7.08 -6.50 6.37
CA SER A 82 -5.66 -6.35 6.08
C SER A 82 -5.27 -4.94 5.65
N LEU A 83 -3.98 -4.64 5.73
CA LEU A 83 -3.39 -3.41 5.23
C LEU A 83 -1.98 -3.67 4.69
N GLY A 84 -1.76 -3.37 3.41
CA GLY A 84 -0.42 -3.35 2.82
C GLY A 84 0.48 -2.34 3.54
N GLN A 85 1.76 -2.70 3.73
CA GLN A 85 2.67 -1.90 4.55
C GLN A 85 3.52 -0.90 3.75
N SER A 86 3.38 -0.89 2.42
CA SER A 86 4.05 0.08 1.55
C SER A 86 3.29 0.29 0.23
N ASP A 87 3.60 1.37 -0.48
CA ASP A 87 3.12 1.58 -1.85
C ASP A 87 3.56 0.46 -2.79
N PHE A 88 4.76 -0.09 -2.62
CA PHE A 88 5.25 -1.23 -3.42
C PHE A 88 4.36 -2.47 -3.31
N TYR A 89 3.75 -2.72 -2.14
CA TYR A 89 2.77 -3.79 -1.99
C TYR A 89 1.62 -3.64 -3.00
N TYR A 90 1.04 -2.46 -3.09
CA TYR A 90 -0.06 -2.19 -4.02
C TYR A 90 0.40 -2.12 -5.48
N GLU A 91 1.58 -1.58 -5.74
CA GLU A 91 2.18 -1.55 -7.08
C GLU A 91 2.46 -2.97 -7.60
N ASN A 92 3.03 -3.84 -6.76
CA ASN A 92 3.29 -5.23 -7.12
C ASN A 92 2.00 -6.01 -7.41
N ILE A 93 0.94 -5.78 -6.64
CA ILE A 93 -0.39 -6.33 -6.94
C ILE A 93 -0.92 -5.79 -8.28
N ASN A 94 -0.73 -4.51 -8.59
CA ASN A 94 -1.15 -3.92 -9.87
C ASN A 94 -0.45 -4.59 -11.07
N HIS A 95 0.81 -4.96 -10.94
CA HIS A 95 1.55 -5.66 -11.98
C HIS A 95 0.98 -7.04 -12.33
N LEU A 96 0.17 -7.65 -11.45
CA LEU A 96 -0.52 -8.90 -11.72
C LEU A 96 -1.75 -8.73 -12.65
N GLY A 97 -2.17 -7.49 -12.90
CA GLY A 97 -3.33 -7.15 -13.72
C GLY A 97 -4.62 -6.98 -12.91
N ASP A 98 -5.57 -6.24 -13.49
CA ASP A 98 -6.77 -5.73 -12.82
C ASP A 98 -7.61 -6.83 -12.15
N GLY A 99 -7.89 -7.92 -12.85
CA GLY A 99 -8.73 -8.99 -12.31
C GLY A 99 -8.12 -9.70 -11.10
N ILE A 100 -6.79 -9.92 -11.11
CA ILE A 100 -6.07 -10.53 -9.97
C ILE A 100 -5.98 -9.53 -8.82
N ARG A 101 -5.68 -8.25 -9.12
CA ARG A 101 -5.65 -7.18 -8.12
C ARG A 101 -6.95 -7.10 -7.33
N GLU A 102 -8.06 -6.95 -8.04
CA GLU A 102 -9.38 -6.80 -7.41
C GLU A 102 -9.74 -8.03 -6.56
N GLN A 103 -9.45 -9.22 -7.08
CA GLN A 103 -9.70 -10.45 -6.36
C GLN A 103 -8.84 -10.56 -5.09
N ILE A 104 -7.55 -10.22 -5.14
CA ILE A 104 -6.67 -10.26 -3.97
C ILE A 104 -7.13 -9.25 -2.94
N LEU A 105 -7.28 -7.98 -3.30
CA LEU A 105 -7.59 -6.91 -2.35
C LEU A 105 -8.98 -7.08 -1.72
N ALA A 106 -9.99 -7.45 -2.51
CA ALA A 106 -11.32 -7.71 -1.99
C ALA A 106 -11.36 -8.91 -1.03
N ASN A 107 -10.69 -10.02 -1.38
CA ASN A 107 -10.67 -11.21 -0.54
C ASN A 107 -9.78 -11.06 0.70
N MET A 108 -8.76 -10.22 0.64
CA MET A 108 -7.97 -9.81 1.81
C MET A 108 -8.67 -8.76 2.67
N ARG A 109 -9.85 -8.28 2.27
CA ARG A 109 -10.58 -7.20 2.98
C ARG A 109 -9.63 -6.03 3.29
N ASP A 110 -8.91 -5.60 2.24
CA ASP A 110 -7.85 -4.59 2.38
C ASP A 110 -8.43 -3.21 2.67
N LEU A 111 -7.90 -2.55 3.69
CA LEU A 111 -8.41 -1.26 4.19
C LEU A 111 -8.19 -0.08 3.24
N ALA A 112 -7.22 -0.16 2.35
CA ALA A 112 -7.06 0.86 1.31
C ALA A 112 -8.00 0.62 0.12
N TYR A 113 -8.33 -0.64 -0.15
CA TYR A 113 -9.28 -0.99 -1.21
C TYR A 113 -10.74 -0.75 -0.80
N ASP A 114 -11.07 -0.97 0.49
CA ASP A 114 -12.40 -0.77 1.08
C ASP A 114 -12.38 0.38 2.12
N PRO A 115 -12.66 1.63 1.69
CA PRO A 115 -12.70 2.79 2.57
C PRO A 115 -13.79 2.72 3.66
N ASP A 116 -14.91 2.04 3.38
CA ASP A 116 -16.01 1.93 4.33
C ASP A 116 -15.60 1.00 5.48
N LEU A 117 -14.98 -0.13 5.16
CA LEU A 117 -14.39 -1.02 6.17
C LEU A 117 -13.33 -0.29 6.99
N TYR A 118 -12.44 0.48 6.33
CA TYR A 118 -11.44 1.28 7.04
C TYR A 118 -12.07 2.26 8.02
N ALA A 119 -13.14 2.94 7.64
CA ALA A 119 -13.83 3.88 8.52
C ALA A 119 -14.38 3.19 9.80
N VAL A 120 -14.80 1.93 9.70
CA VAL A 120 -15.30 1.14 10.82
C VAL A 120 -14.16 0.70 11.75
N VAL A 121 -13.07 0.16 11.18
CA VAL A 121 -12.03 -0.51 11.99
C VAL A 121 -10.83 0.37 12.36
N ARG A 122 -10.71 1.59 11.82
CA ARG A 122 -9.54 2.46 12.03
C ARG A 122 -9.25 2.79 13.50
N ASN A 123 -10.27 2.78 14.35
CA ASN A 123 -10.16 3.08 15.79
C ASN A 123 -9.92 1.82 16.64
N GLN A 124 -9.97 0.62 16.07
CA GLN A 124 -9.61 -0.61 16.75
C GLN A 124 -8.16 -0.54 17.25
N GLU A 125 -7.89 -1.14 18.39
CA GLU A 125 -6.56 -1.06 18.99
C GLU A 125 -5.49 -1.71 18.11
N VAL A 126 -5.79 -2.89 17.54
CA VAL A 126 -4.88 -3.59 16.62
C VAL A 126 -4.58 -2.76 15.38
N THR A 127 -5.56 -2.04 14.84
CA THR A 127 -5.35 -1.16 13.68
C THR A 127 -4.36 -0.05 14.03
N ARG A 128 -4.59 0.65 15.15
CA ARG A 128 -3.76 1.80 15.56
C ARG A 128 -2.35 1.41 15.98
N ILE A 129 -2.20 0.32 16.74
CA ILE A 129 -0.92 -0.07 17.33
C ILE A 129 -0.07 -0.88 16.35
N SER A 130 -0.70 -1.73 15.53
CA SER A 130 0.03 -2.64 14.66
C SER A 130 -0.08 -2.26 13.19
N LEU A 131 -1.28 -2.29 12.58
CA LEU A 131 -1.42 -2.08 11.15
C LEU A 131 -0.95 -0.68 10.71
N MET A 132 -1.21 0.33 11.53
CA MET A 132 -0.84 1.72 11.26
C MET A 132 0.43 2.18 11.99
N ARG A 133 1.29 1.27 12.43
CA ARG A 133 2.53 1.64 13.14
C ARG A 133 3.41 2.56 12.31
N ASP A 134 3.64 2.18 11.06
CA ASP A 134 4.52 2.91 10.12
C ASP A 134 3.73 3.50 8.93
N VAL A 135 2.39 3.38 8.98
CA VAL A 135 1.46 3.83 7.93
C VAL A 135 0.53 4.87 8.51
N THR A 136 0.51 6.06 7.94
CA THR A 136 -0.36 7.14 8.40
C THR A 136 -1.75 7.06 7.76
N HIS A 137 -2.75 7.67 8.42
CA HIS A 137 -4.09 7.86 7.85
C HIS A 137 -4.04 8.52 6.46
N PHE A 138 -3.19 9.53 6.31
CA PHE A 138 -2.99 10.23 5.05
C PHE A 138 -2.48 9.31 3.94
N MET A 139 -1.49 8.46 4.23
CA MET A 139 -0.97 7.47 3.26
C MET A 139 -2.09 6.54 2.80
N ILE A 140 -2.92 6.03 3.73
CA ILE A 140 -4.03 5.13 3.38
C ILE A 140 -5.03 5.82 2.48
N THR A 141 -5.55 6.99 2.90
CA THR A 141 -6.68 7.66 2.23
C THR A 141 -6.33 8.35 0.92
N HIS A 142 -5.06 8.66 0.68
CA HIS A 142 -4.61 9.34 -0.53
C HIS A 142 -3.80 8.41 -1.45
N GLN A 143 -2.66 7.91 -0.96
CA GLN A 143 -1.73 7.15 -1.78
C GLN A 143 -2.21 5.71 -2.00
N TYR A 144 -2.44 4.95 -0.91
CA TYR A 144 -2.74 3.53 -1.00
C TYR A 144 -4.09 3.27 -1.67
N GLN A 145 -5.15 4.02 -1.31
CA GLN A 145 -6.46 3.92 -1.97
C GLN A 145 -6.37 4.17 -3.48
N ARG A 146 -5.53 5.11 -3.88
CA ARG A 146 -5.32 5.43 -5.28
C ARG A 146 -4.63 4.29 -6.03
N ILE A 147 -3.53 3.75 -5.47
CA ILE A 147 -2.78 2.66 -6.09
C ILE A 147 -3.62 1.36 -6.07
N ALA A 148 -4.31 1.06 -4.98
CA ALA A 148 -5.18 -0.11 -4.85
C ALA A 148 -6.30 -0.16 -5.93
N LYS A 149 -6.69 1.01 -6.46
CA LYS A 149 -7.64 1.13 -7.59
C LYS A 149 -6.97 1.04 -8.98
N GLY A 150 -5.69 0.70 -9.05
CA GLY A 150 -4.96 0.55 -10.30
C GLY A 150 -4.36 1.85 -10.85
N ASN A 151 -4.42 2.96 -10.10
CA ASN A 151 -3.82 4.21 -10.54
C ASN A 151 -2.31 4.23 -10.23
N ALA A 152 -1.55 4.99 -11.03
CA ALA A 152 -0.13 5.14 -10.79
C ALA A 152 0.17 5.88 -9.47
N ARG A 153 1.28 5.55 -8.85
CA ARG A 153 1.83 6.28 -7.71
C ARG A 153 2.06 7.74 -8.08
N LEU A 154 1.74 8.66 -7.17
CA LEU A 154 2.11 10.06 -7.30
C LEU A 154 3.59 10.22 -6.96
N THR A 155 4.33 10.88 -7.84
CA THR A 155 5.75 11.17 -7.66
C THR A 155 5.98 12.66 -7.51
N ASN A 156 7.08 13.03 -6.83
CA ASN A 156 7.55 14.40 -6.83
C ASN A 156 8.09 14.75 -8.22
N TYR A 157 7.81 15.97 -8.68
CA TYR A 157 8.37 16.51 -9.90
C TYR A 157 9.20 17.75 -9.57
N GLU A 158 10.41 17.79 -10.07
CA GLU A 158 11.26 18.96 -10.06
C GLU A 158 11.54 19.35 -11.52
N ILE A 159 11.11 20.55 -11.89
CA ILE A 159 11.24 21.06 -13.26
C ILE A 159 12.05 22.34 -13.18
N GLU A 160 13.19 22.38 -13.87
CA GLU A 160 13.95 23.60 -14.11
C GLU A 160 13.69 24.07 -15.55
N TYR A 161 13.28 25.33 -15.70
CA TYR A 161 13.15 25.98 -16.98
C TYR A 161 14.11 27.17 -17.04
N THR A 162 15.05 27.15 -17.98
CA THR A 162 15.96 28.24 -18.23
C THR A 162 15.50 29.04 -19.44
N TYR A 163 15.16 30.30 -19.24
CA TYR A 163 14.81 31.19 -20.34
C TYR A 163 16.08 31.51 -21.17
N PRO A 164 16.01 31.34 -22.50
CA PRO A 164 17.17 31.62 -23.34
C PRO A 164 17.60 33.11 -23.21
N VAL A 165 18.90 33.32 -23.14
CA VAL A 165 19.48 34.68 -23.07
C VAL A 165 19.19 35.38 -24.39
N VAL A 166 18.47 36.50 -24.32
CA VAL A 166 18.24 37.43 -25.43
C VAL A 166 19.01 38.72 -25.12
N GLU A 167 19.51 39.38 -26.15
CA GLU A 167 20.31 40.61 -26.00
C GLU A 167 19.57 41.65 -25.15
N GLY A 168 20.19 42.07 -24.04
CA GLY A 168 19.59 43.00 -23.07
C GLY A 168 18.78 42.37 -21.91
N LEU A 169 18.64 41.03 -21.86
CA LEU A 169 17.96 40.33 -20.76
C LEU A 169 18.95 39.43 -20.03
N CYS A 170 18.82 39.37 -18.72
CA CYS A 170 19.56 38.42 -17.90
C CYS A 170 18.99 37.02 -18.06
N GLU A 171 19.84 36.00 -17.93
CA GLU A 171 19.40 34.62 -17.82
C GLU A 171 18.40 34.50 -16.66
N THR A 172 17.23 33.94 -16.91
CA THR A 172 16.21 33.70 -15.91
C THR A 172 15.96 32.21 -15.80
N LYS A 173 16.10 31.68 -14.58
CA LYS A 173 15.78 30.29 -14.26
C LYS A 173 14.51 30.23 -13.41
N LEU A 174 13.60 29.35 -13.79
CA LEU A 174 12.39 29.06 -13.04
C LEU A 174 12.45 27.63 -12.56
N ASN A 175 12.34 27.43 -11.25
CA ASN A 175 12.30 26.11 -10.62
C ASN A 175 10.90 25.84 -10.10
N PHE A 176 10.35 24.70 -10.50
CA PHE A 176 9.04 24.24 -10.05
C PHE A 176 9.22 22.91 -9.33
N ASN A 177 8.88 22.88 -8.05
CA ASN A 177 8.89 21.65 -7.26
C ASN A 177 7.44 21.28 -6.91
N VAL A 178 6.99 20.14 -7.42
CA VAL A 178 5.63 19.62 -7.19
C VAL A 178 5.71 18.43 -6.26
N VAL A 179 5.17 18.60 -5.07
CA VAL A 179 5.05 17.57 -4.05
C VAL A 179 3.59 17.15 -3.98
N PRO A 180 3.26 15.87 -4.30
CA PRO A 180 1.89 15.38 -4.21
C PRO A 180 1.31 15.58 -2.82
N ASP A 181 0.01 15.90 -2.77
CA ASP A 181 -0.78 16.02 -1.54
C ASP A 181 -0.22 16.99 -0.49
N SER A 182 0.65 17.93 -0.90
CA SER A 182 1.19 18.95 -0.02
C SER A 182 0.13 19.98 0.41
N ASN A 183 0.28 20.50 1.62
CA ASN A 183 -0.55 21.62 2.10
C ASN A 183 0.37 22.79 2.55
N PRO A 184 0.37 23.93 1.85
CA PRO A 184 -0.43 24.26 0.67
C PRO A 184 -0.05 23.43 -0.57
N PRO A 185 -0.96 23.32 -1.57
CA PRO A 185 -0.67 22.60 -2.81
C PRO A 185 0.50 23.20 -3.56
N THR A 186 1.42 22.34 -4.04
CA THR A 186 2.61 22.76 -4.82
C THR A 186 2.46 22.54 -6.33
N ASN A 187 1.31 22.09 -6.81
CA ASN A 187 1.00 21.88 -8.23
C ASN A 187 0.44 23.11 -8.93
N ILE A 188 0.35 24.26 -8.24
CA ILE A 188 -0.10 25.52 -8.78
C ILE A 188 1.03 26.55 -8.59
N HIS A 189 1.55 27.06 -9.71
CA HIS A 189 2.58 28.07 -9.72
C HIS A 189 2.08 29.32 -10.45
N VAL A 190 2.29 30.49 -9.85
CA VAL A 190 1.95 31.77 -10.45
C VAL A 190 3.21 32.56 -10.73
N VAL A 191 3.46 32.89 -11.99
CA VAL A 191 4.57 33.71 -12.42
C VAL A 191 4.05 35.12 -12.70
N ILE A 192 4.62 36.11 -12.01
CA ILE A 192 4.26 37.53 -12.18
C ILE A 192 5.49 38.25 -12.69
N GLY A 193 5.36 38.96 -13.81
CA GLY A 193 6.43 39.73 -14.41
C GLY A 193 5.94 41.06 -14.98
N ARG A 194 6.85 42.00 -15.21
CA ARG A 194 6.55 43.21 -15.98
C ARG A 194 6.81 42.95 -17.45
N ASN A 195 5.87 43.26 -18.31
CA ASN A 195 6.13 43.41 -19.73
C ASN A 195 6.90 44.74 -19.93
N ASN A 196 8.18 44.64 -20.23
CA ASN A 196 8.87 45.79 -20.80
C ASN A 196 8.49 45.86 -22.29
N VAL A 197 7.64 46.80 -22.62
CA VAL A 197 7.37 47.21 -24.00
C VAL A 197 8.48 48.13 -24.46
#